data_d3449d1838f0cd5bbb631b3634a951aa
#
_entry.id   d3449d1838f0cd5bbb631b3634a951aa
#
_cell.length_a   1.000
_cell.length_b   1.000
_cell.length_c   1.000
_cell.angle_alpha   90.00
_cell.angle_beta   90.00
_cell.angle_gamma   90.00
#
_symmetry.space_group_name_H-M   'P 1'
#
loop_
_entity.id
_entity.type
_entity.pdbx_description
1 polymer ?
#
loop_
_entity_poly.entity_id
_entity_poly.type
_entity_poly.pdbx_seq_one_letter_code
_entity_poly.pdbx_strand_id
1 'polypeptide(L)'
;MLVGWICSVPAIQADQAKAGSGAIRLERIAAGDKGGQAYRLVYHVNVPPAVFWKFKTDFDNEFVTDNRYIREHHFIQRIGNEVITENKYTSGPDVFFRWRTRVFPGEHRLAFTLLNPQQCNQDFHYGTIWIEPENGGTRVTQETFFDFWGATFWAHNPWKGGMKDFLTYTARWEQETALRLLHRYRDVK
;
A
#
# COMPACT_ATOMS: atom_id res chain seq x y z
N MET A 1 6.71 -40.63 57.18
CA MET A 1 6.63 -40.78 55.70
C MET A 1 5.79 -39.62 55.15
N LEU A 2 6.46 -38.61 54.66
CA LEU A 2 5.82 -37.45 54.01
C LEU A 2 6.01 -37.58 52.51
N VAL A 3 4.92 -37.77 51.79
CA VAL A 3 4.92 -37.87 50.33
C VAL A 3 4.68 -36.47 49.77
N GLY A 4 5.75 -35.87 49.22
CA GLY A 4 5.64 -34.57 48.57
C GLY A 4 5.03 -34.73 47.17
N TRP A 5 3.93 -33.98 46.93
CA TRP A 5 3.34 -33.81 45.63
C TRP A 5 4.06 -32.69 44.87
N ILE A 6 4.77 -33.05 43.81
CA ILE A 6 5.33 -32.06 42.87
C ILE A 6 4.24 -31.73 41.84
N CYS A 7 3.67 -30.51 41.95
CA CYS A 7 2.83 -29.95 40.92
C CYS A 7 3.70 -29.51 39.75
N SER A 8 3.69 -30.27 38.67
CA SER A 8 4.22 -29.83 37.39
C SER A 8 3.29 -28.84 36.78
N VAL A 9 3.70 -27.58 36.68
CA VAL A 9 3.02 -26.55 35.89
C VAL A 9 3.36 -26.81 34.42
N PRO A 10 2.36 -27.00 33.52
CA PRO A 10 2.66 -27.10 32.11
C PRO A 10 3.17 -25.74 31.62
N ALA A 11 4.36 -25.71 31.02
CA ALA A 11 4.87 -24.58 30.29
C ALA A 11 3.91 -24.31 29.12
N ILE A 12 3.23 -23.18 29.18
CA ILE A 12 2.48 -22.63 28.04
C ILE A 12 3.55 -22.26 27.02
N GLN A 13 3.76 -23.14 26.05
CA GLN A 13 4.47 -22.78 24.82
C GLN A 13 3.62 -21.71 24.14
N ALA A 14 4.10 -20.48 24.20
CA ALA A 14 3.61 -19.42 23.35
C ALA A 14 3.96 -19.83 21.91
N ASP A 15 2.98 -20.39 21.25
CA ASP A 15 2.99 -20.59 19.81
C ASP A 15 3.11 -19.19 19.18
N GLN A 16 4.34 -18.82 18.80
CA GLN A 16 4.56 -17.63 17.99
C GLN A 16 3.90 -17.92 16.64
N ALA A 17 2.63 -17.57 16.57
CA ALA A 17 1.90 -17.54 15.31
C ALA A 17 2.77 -16.75 14.34
N LYS A 18 3.39 -17.45 13.37
CA LYS A 18 3.94 -16.86 12.17
C LYS A 18 2.89 -15.89 11.65
N ALA A 19 3.15 -14.60 11.76
CA ALA A 19 2.30 -13.55 11.21
C ALA A 19 2.20 -13.83 9.70
N GLY A 20 1.20 -14.60 9.32
CA GLY A 20 0.93 -14.96 7.94
C GLY A 20 0.58 -13.67 7.21
N SER A 21 1.42 -13.24 6.27
CA SER A 21 1.03 -12.22 5.31
C SER A 21 -0.25 -12.72 4.65
N GLY A 22 -1.38 -12.03 4.85
CA GLY A 22 -2.64 -12.39 4.24
C GLY A 22 -2.49 -12.52 2.72
N ALA A 23 -3.28 -13.40 2.09
CA ALA A 23 -3.22 -13.64 0.65
C ALA A 23 -3.38 -12.31 -0.11
N ILE A 24 -2.47 -12.06 -1.05
CA ILE A 24 -2.56 -10.94 -1.99
C ILE A 24 -3.19 -11.47 -3.26
N ARG A 25 -4.32 -10.87 -3.65
CA ARG A 25 -5.05 -11.19 -4.87
C ARG A 25 -4.97 -10.03 -5.84
N LEU A 26 -4.47 -10.29 -7.03
CA LEU A 26 -4.38 -9.32 -8.11
C LEU A 26 -5.10 -9.88 -9.34
N GLU A 27 -6.06 -9.15 -9.85
CA GLU A 27 -6.82 -9.52 -11.04
C GLU A 27 -6.84 -8.36 -12.05
N ARG A 28 -6.84 -8.70 -13.32
CA ARG A 28 -7.11 -7.73 -14.37
C ARG A 28 -8.62 -7.50 -14.45
N ILE A 29 -9.04 -6.25 -14.45
CA ILE A 29 -10.44 -5.85 -14.59
C ILE A 29 -10.67 -5.14 -15.93
N ALA A 30 -11.92 -4.84 -16.25
CA ALA A 30 -12.26 -4.09 -17.45
C ALA A 30 -11.58 -2.71 -17.42
N ALA A 31 -11.10 -2.27 -18.59
CA ALA A 31 -10.59 -0.91 -18.75
C ALA A 31 -11.69 0.10 -18.43
N GLY A 32 -11.28 1.26 -17.89
CA GLY A 32 -12.19 2.39 -17.70
C GLY A 32 -12.52 3.09 -19.03
N ASP A 33 -13.30 4.15 -18.94
CA ASP A 33 -13.76 4.95 -20.12
C ASP A 33 -12.62 5.49 -20.97
N LYS A 34 -11.42 5.64 -20.39
CA LYS A 34 -10.21 6.08 -21.09
C LYS A 34 -9.46 4.97 -21.83
N GLY A 35 -9.92 3.71 -21.75
CA GLY A 35 -9.18 2.56 -22.25
C GLY A 35 -8.02 2.16 -21.35
N GLY A 36 -6.93 1.69 -21.95
CA GLY A 36 -5.70 1.28 -21.24
C GLY A 36 -5.83 -0.04 -20.50
N GLN A 37 -5.19 -0.15 -19.37
CA GLN A 37 -5.18 -1.34 -18.51
C GLN A 37 -5.74 -1.00 -17.13
N ALA A 38 -6.35 -2.00 -16.49
CA ALA A 38 -6.87 -1.86 -15.16
C ALA A 38 -6.65 -3.13 -14.33
N TYR A 39 -6.29 -2.93 -13.07
CA TYR A 39 -6.11 -4.01 -12.09
C TYR A 39 -6.89 -3.70 -10.81
N ARG A 40 -7.44 -4.76 -10.22
CA ARG A 40 -7.91 -4.77 -8.85
C ARG A 40 -6.96 -5.61 -8.01
N LEU A 41 -6.45 -5.00 -6.95
CA LEU A 41 -5.60 -5.58 -5.93
C LEU A 41 -6.39 -5.67 -4.63
N VAL A 42 -6.44 -6.85 -4.02
CA VAL A 42 -7.06 -7.06 -2.71
C VAL A 42 -6.07 -7.77 -1.81
N TYR A 43 -5.88 -7.26 -0.60
CA TYR A 43 -5.02 -7.86 0.41
C TYR A 43 -5.52 -7.56 1.82
N HIS A 44 -5.11 -8.39 2.77
CA HIS A 44 -5.43 -8.23 4.18
C HIS A 44 -4.21 -7.76 4.96
N VAL A 45 -4.40 -6.86 5.91
CA VAL A 45 -3.36 -6.34 6.80
C VAL A 45 -3.76 -6.61 8.25
N ASN A 46 -2.87 -7.24 9.03
CA ASN A 46 -3.14 -7.64 10.42
C ASN A 46 -3.01 -6.46 11.40
N VAL A 47 -3.62 -5.32 11.08
CA VAL A 47 -3.73 -4.17 11.96
C VAL A 47 -5.16 -3.61 11.90
N PRO A 48 -5.67 -2.96 12.97
CA PRO A 48 -7.00 -2.36 12.95
C PRO A 48 -7.17 -1.31 11.84
N PRO A 49 -8.37 -1.18 11.22
CA PRO A 49 -8.60 -0.23 10.13
C PRO A 49 -8.24 1.21 10.47
N ALA A 50 -8.53 1.66 11.68
CA ALA A 50 -8.18 3.01 12.12
C ALA A 50 -6.67 3.26 12.17
N VAL A 51 -5.89 2.24 12.53
CA VAL A 51 -4.43 2.29 12.53
C VAL A 51 -3.90 2.29 11.10
N PHE A 52 -4.42 1.40 10.27
CA PHE A 52 -4.02 1.33 8.86
C PHE A 52 -4.41 2.61 8.11
N TRP A 53 -5.56 3.20 8.43
CA TRP A 53 -5.97 4.49 7.87
C TRP A 53 -4.97 5.60 8.16
N LYS A 54 -4.52 5.72 9.44
CA LYS A 54 -3.49 6.69 9.83
C LYS A 54 -2.18 6.44 9.06
N PHE A 55 -1.74 5.18 8.97
CA PHE A 55 -0.57 4.79 8.17
C PHE A 55 -0.70 5.21 6.70
N LYS A 56 -1.84 4.95 6.05
CA LYS A 56 -2.07 5.28 4.63
C LYS A 56 -2.26 6.77 4.37
N THR A 57 -2.60 7.55 5.38
CA THR A 57 -2.83 9.01 5.26
C THR A 57 -1.72 9.86 5.86
N ASP A 58 -0.65 9.23 6.34
CA ASP A 58 0.60 9.88 6.74
C ASP A 58 1.45 10.13 5.48
N PHE A 59 1.08 11.18 4.74
CA PHE A 59 1.70 11.53 3.46
C PHE A 59 3.06 12.21 3.60
N ASP A 60 3.44 12.63 4.79
CA ASP A 60 4.71 13.29 5.09
C ASP A 60 5.63 12.35 5.90
N ASN A 61 5.76 11.12 5.43
CA ASN A 61 6.57 10.12 6.12
C ASN A 61 7.77 9.66 5.29
N GLU A 62 8.89 9.45 5.96
CA GLU A 62 10.13 9.02 5.33
C GLU A 62 10.16 7.52 4.99
N PHE A 63 9.35 6.70 5.68
CA PHE A 63 9.38 5.25 5.47
C PHE A 63 8.84 4.80 4.10
N VAL A 64 8.21 5.69 3.33
CA VAL A 64 7.82 5.40 1.95
C VAL A 64 9.03 5.00 1.11
N THR A 65 10.20 5.55 1.40
CA THR A 65 11.46 5.23 0.72
C THR A 65 12.05 3.87 1.11
N ASP A 66 11.52 3.21 2.15
CA ASP A 66 11.83 1.79 2.44
C ASP A 66 11.24 0.85 1.35
N ASN A 67 10.30 1.34 0.55
CA ASN A 67 9.79 0.60 -0.60
C ASN A 67 10.84 0.62 -1.73
N ARG A 68 11.33 -0.55 -2.13
CA ARG A 68 12.40 -0.69 -3.14
C ARG A 68 12.14 0.03 -4.47
N TYR A 69 10.90 0.35 -4.78
CA TYR A 69 10.53 1.05 -6.01
C TYR A 69 10.57 2.57 -5.87
N ILE A 70 10.65 3.10 -4.64
CA ILE A 70 10.60 4.55 -4.40
C ILE A 70 11.97 5.00 -3.91
N ARG A 71 12.64 5.84 -4.71
CA ARG A 71 13.95 6.40 -4.40
C ARG A 71 13.85 7.67 -3.57
N GLU A 72 12.88 8.51 -3.89
CA GLU A 72 12.65 9.80 -3.25
C GLU A 72 11.15 10.02 -3.08
N HIS A 73 10.76 10.63 -1.97
CA HIS A 73 9.38 10.99 -1.66
C HIS A 73 9.33 12.40 -1.08
N HIS A 74 8.41 13.22 -1.56
CA HIS A 74 8.19 14.57 -1.06
C HIS A 74 6.71 14.84 -0.84
N PHE A 75 6.38 15.29 0.36
CA PHE A 75 5.10 15.94 0.61
C PHE A 75 5.18 17.38 0.10
N ILE A 76 4.26 17.78 -0.78
CA ILE A 76 4.28 19.12 -1.38
C ILE A 76 3.29 20.03 -0.67
N GLN A 77 2.02 19.61 -0.57
CA GLN A 77 1.00 20.43 0.09
C GLN A 77 -0.25 19.64 0.41
N ARG A 78 -1.05 20.18 1.33
CA ARG A 78 -2.43 19.76 1.59
C ARG A 78 -3.37 20.95 1.54
N ILE A 79 -4.44 20.84 0.77
CA ILE A 79 -5.53 21.82 0.69
C ILE A 79 -6.84 21.09 0.95
N GLY A 80 -7.38 21.27 2.16
CA GLY A 80 -8.56 20.51 2.58
C GLY A 80 -8.32 19.01 2.54
N ASN A 81 -9.11 18.32 1.75
CA ASN A 81 -9.02 16.87 1.56
C ASN A 81 -8.12 16.45 0.38
N GLU A 82 -7.46 17.37 -0.27
CA GLU A 82 -6.51 17.05 -1.35
C GLU A 82 -5.07 17.17 -0.85
N VAL A 83 -4.27 16.17 -1.20
CA VAL A 83 -2.84 16.10 -0.89
C VAL A 83 -2.07 15.94 -2.19
N ILE A 84 -0.99 16.70 -2.32
CA ILE A 84 -0.03 16.57 -3.42
C ILE A 84 1.26 16.01 -2.86
N THR A 85 1.72 14.91 -3.47
CA THR A 85 3.04 14.31 -3.20
C THR A 85 3.80 14.09 -4.49
N GLU A 86 5.11 13.99 -4.38
CA GLU A 86 5.99 13.62 -5.49
C GLU A 86 6.81 12.39 -5.12
N ASN A 87 6.88 11.43 -6.05
CA ASN A 87 7.71 10.25 -5.92
C ASN A 87 8.68 10.14 -7.09
N LYS A 88 9.93 9.81 -6.80
CA LYS A 88 10.90 9.40 -7.81
C LYS A 88 11.13 7.91 -7.67
N TYR A 89 11.00 7.19 -8.77
CA TYR A 89 11.10 5.74 -8.74
C TYR A 89 12.54 5.28 -9.02
N THR A 90 12.90 4.11 -8.53
CA THR A 90 14.24 3.51 -8.69
C THR A 90 14.56 3.11 -10.12
N SER A 91 13.54 2.99 -10.97
CA SER A 91 13.67 2.70 -12.39
C SER A 91 12.62 3.48 -13.20
N GLY A 92 12.90 3.74 -14.49
CA GLY A 92 12.08 4.55 -15.38
C GLY A 92 12.65 5.92 -15.65
N PRO A 93 11.85 6.87 -16.15
CA PRO A 93 12.31 8.21 -16.42
C PRO A 93 12.75 8.90 -15.13
N ASP A 94 13.85 9.65 -15.21
CA ASP A 94 14.40 10.39 -14.07
C ASP A 94 13.61 11.68 -13.80
N VAL A 95 12.32 11.52 -13.52
CA VAL A 95 11.37 12.60 -13.25
C VAL A 95 10.58 12.30 -11.97
N PHE A 96 10.05 13.33 -11.36
CA PHE A 96 9.10 13.18 -10.27
C PHE A 96 7.71 12.90 -10.81
N PHE A 97 7.09 11.84 -10.31
CA PHE A 97 5.68 11.51 -10.50
C PHE A 97 4.89 12.30 -9.47
N ARG A 98 4.15 13.30 -9.92
CA ARG A 98 3.34 14.15 -9.06
C ARG A 98 1.95 13.58 -8.91
N TRP A 99 1.61 13.17 -7.69
CA TRP A 99 0.35 12.56 -7.35
C TRP A 99 -0.56 13.54 -6.61
N ARG A 100 -1.83 13.60 -7.03
CA ARG A 100 -2.90 14.19 -6.24
C ARG A 100 -3.70 13.06 -5.63
N THR A 101 -3.83 13.07 -4.30
CA THR A 101 -4.69 12.15 -3.56
C THR A 101 -5.81 12.92 -2.88
N ARG A 102 -7.06 12.58 -3.20
CA ARG A 102 -8.23 13.07 -2.48
C ARG A 102 -8.58 12.08 -1.39
N VAL A 103 -8.69 12.57 -0.17
CA VAL A 103 -8.95 11.82 1.04
C VAL A 103 -10.43 11.93 1.41
N PHE A 104 -11.09 10.80 1.64
CA PHE A 104 -12.49 10.70 2.08
C PHE A 104 -12.53 10.00 3.45
N PRO A 105 -12.34 10.73 4.57
CA PRO A 105 -12.18 10.11 5.88
C PRO A 105 -13.41 9.32 6.33
N GLY A 106 -14.62 9.83 6.07
CA GLY A 106 -15.88 9.15 6.42
C GLY A 106 -16.13 7.84 5.67
N GLU A 107 -15.44 7.63 4.54
CA GLU A 107 -15.55 6.43 3.71
C GLU A 107 -14.32 5.54 3.83
N HIS A 108 -13.30 5.94 4.57
CA HIS A 108 -11.96 5.34 4.57
C HIS A 108 -11.46 5.05 3.15
N ARG A 109 -11.61 6.02 2.25
CA ARG A 109 -11.32 5.93 0.82
C ARG A 109 -10.32 7.00 0.38
N LEU A 110 -9.41 6.60 -0.50
CA LEU A 110 -8.47 7.48 -1.18
C LEU A 110 -8.69 7.38 -2.69
N ALA A 111 -8.73 8.51 -3.38
CA ALA A 111 -8.72 8.55 -4.83
C ALA A 111 -7.44 9.29 -5.29
N PHE A 112 -6.64 8.65 -6.11
CA PHE A 112 -5.36 9.19 -6.58
C PHE A 112 -5.35 9.43 -8.08
N THR A 113 -4.58 10.42 -8.52
CA THR A 113 -4.41 10.76 -9.95
C THR A 113 -2.99 11.30 -10.16
N LEU A 114 -2.31 10.79 -11.18
CA LEU A 114 -1.05 11.33 -11.67
C LEU A 114 -1.31 12.65 -12.41
N LEU A 115 -0.64 13.72 -12.00
CA LEU A 115 -0.86 15.08 -12.53
C LEU A 115 0.00 15.41 -13.75
N ASN A 116 1.12 14.71 -13.93
CA ASN A 116 2.08 14.93 -15.02
C ASN A 116 2.36 13.65 -15.81
N PRO A 117 1.32 12.96 -16.32
CA PRO A 117 1.49 11.65 -16.92
C PRO A 117 2.42 11.67 -18.14
N GLN A 118 2.35 12.68 -19.00
CA GLN A 118 3.18 12.78 -20.22
C GLN A 118 4.68 12.84 -19.90
N GLN A 119 5.07 13.53 -18.81
CA GLN A 119 6.46 13.54 -18.34
C GLN A 119 6.91 12.17 -17.83
N CYS A 120 5.95 11.35 -17.41
CA CYS A 120 6.16 10.01 -16.88
C CYS A 120 5.98 8.90 -17.93
N ASN A 121 5.94 9.24 -19.22
CA ASN A 121 5.66 8.33 -20.33
C ASN A 121 4.32 7.57 -20.15
N GLN A 122 3.29 8.29 -19.73
CA GLN A 122 1.95 7.75 -19.54
C GLN A 122 0.93 8.71 -20.17
N ASP A 123 -0.21 8.18 -20.61
CA ASP A 123 -1.33 8.99 -21.00
C ASP A 123 -2.19 9.37 -19.80
N PHE A 124 -2.35 8.42 -18.90
CA PHE A 124 -3.03 8.64 -17.61
C PHE A 124 -2.62 7.60 -16.58
N HIS A 125 -2.81 7.93 -15.30
CA HIS A 125 -2.77 6.98 -14.20
C HIS A 125 -3.63 7.51 -13.06
N TYR A 126 -4.64 6.75 -12.66
CA TYR A 126 -5.53 7.09 -11.54
C TYR A 126 -6.07 5.82 -10.89
N GLY A 127 -6.67 5.97 -9.74
CA GLY A 127 -7.29 4.85 -9.06
C GLY A 127 -7.94 5.23 -7.75
N THR A 128 -8.42 4.19 -7.06
CA THR A 128 -9.10 4.32 -5.77
C THR A 128 -8.64 3.21 -4.84
N ILE A 129 -8.51 3.53 -3.55
CA ILE A 129 -8.18 2.60 -2.49
C ILE A 129 -9.29 2.68 -1.44
N TRP A 130 -9.85 1.54 -1.08
CA TRP A 130 -10.81 1.36 0.02
C TRP A 130 -10.15 0.59 1.15
N ILE A 131 -10.45 0.99 2.38
CA ILE A 131 -9.89 0.43 3.61
C ILE A 131 -11.06 0.05 4.50
N GLU A 132 -11.28 -1.25 4.67
CA GLU A 132 -12.45 -1.81 5.32
C GLU A 132 -12.07 -2.78 6.44
N PRO A 133 -12.89 -2.89 7.50
CA PRO A 133 -12.66 -3.90 8.53
C PRO A 133 -12.91 -5.31 7.96
N GLU A 134 -12.01 -6.26 8.27
CA GLU A 134 -12.18 -7.67 7.91
C GLU A 134 -11.43 -8.56 8.91
N ASN A 135 -12.13 -9.53 9.50
CA ASN A 135 -11.55 -10.61 10.32
C ASN A 135 -10.56 -10.14 11.40
N GLY A 136 -10.89 -9.06 12.12
CA GLY A 136 -10.03 -8.48 13.16
C GLY A 136 -8.85 -7.65 12.66
N GLY A 137 -8.70 -7.50 11.36
CA GLY A 137 -7.71 -6.66 10.69
C GLY A 137 -8.35 -5.74 9.66
N THR A 138 -7.63 -5.46 8.61
CA THR A 138 -8.01 -4.52 7.54
C THR A 138 -7.94 -5.20 6.18
N ARG A 139 -9.03 -5.13 5.44
CA ARG A 139 -9.05 -5.42 4.01
C ARG A 139 -8.75 -4.14 3.24
N VAL A 140 -7.82 -4.23 2.31
CA VAL A 140 -7.51 -3.16 1.38
C VAL A 140 -7.90 -3.60 -0.03
N THR A 141 -8.70 -2.79 -0.70
CA THR A 141 -9.04 -2.97 -2.11
C THR A 141 -8.51 -1.76 -2.87
N GLN A 142 -7.66 -1.99 -3.86
CA GLN A 142 -7.17 -0.94 -4.75
C GLN A 142 -7.55 -1.25 -6.18
N GLU A 143 -8.18 -0.31 -6.84
CA GLU A 143 -8.33 -0.32 -8.30
C GLU A 143 -7.43 0.74 -8.91
N THR A 144 -6.72 0.37 -9.96
CA THR A 144 -5.81 1.27 -10.67
C THR A 144 -6.02 1.15 -12.17
N PHE A 145 -6.06 2.30 -12.82
CA PHE A 145 -6.28 2.47 -14.26
C PHE A 145 -5.12 3.26 -14.82
N PHE A 146 -4.48 2.76 -15.87
CA PHE A 146 -3.32 3.42 -16.46
C PHE A 146 -3.17 3.06 -17.93
N ASP A 147 -2.53 3.96 -18.65
CA ASP A 147 -2.04 3.69 -20.00
C ASP A 147 -0.61 4.18 -20.12
N PHE A 148 0.24 3.32 -20.65
CA PHE A 148 1.65 3.61 -20.85
C PHE A 148 1.90 3.85 -22.32
N TRP A 149 2.45 5.01 -22.64
CA TRP A 149 2.78 5.40 -23.97
C TRP A 149 4.18 4.87 -24.35
N GLY A 150 4.26 3.99 -25.36
CA GLY A 150 5.53 3.47 -25.87
C GLY A 150 6.29 2.57 -24.89
N ALA A 151 7.61 2.61 -24.97
CA ALA A 151 8.54 1.86 -24.14
C ALA A 151 8.56 2.41 -22.70
N THR A 152 7.59 2.06 -21.91
CA THR A 152 7.41 2.66 -20.61
C THR A 152 8.13 1.93 -19.51
N PHE A 153 8.42 2.66 -18.47
CA PHE A 153 8.97 2.21 -17.21
C PHE A 153 8.39 0.88 -16.71
N TRP A 154 7.06 0.73 -16.76
CA TRP A 154 6.39 -0.47 -16.27
C TRP A 154 6.34 -1.61 -17.26
N ALA A 155 6.40 -1.34 -18.56
CA ALA A 155 6.38 -2.34 -19.60
C ALA A 155 7.79 -2.83 -19.99
N HIS A 156 8.80 -1.97 -19.87
CA HIS A 156 10.20 -2.27 -20.19
C HIS A 156 11.08 -2.41 -18.95
N ASN A 157 10.48 -2.41 -17.78
CA ASN A 157 11.20 -2.74 -16.59
C ASN A 157 11.71 -4.17 -16.76
N PRO A 158 13.05 -4.42 -16.82
CA PRO A 158 13.61 -5.75 -17.01
C PRO A 158 13.23 -6.69 -15.88
N TRP A 159 12.54 -6.19 -14.86
CA TRP A 159 12.03 -6.96 -13.74
C TRP A 159 10.69 -7.53 -14.14
N LYS A 160 10.76 -8.77 -14.48
CA LYS A 160 9.69 -9.67 -14.82
C LYS A 160 8.46 -9.38 -13.94
N GLY A 161 7.38 -8.89 -14.54
CA GLY A 161 6.12 -8.63 -13.85
C GLY A 161 5.54 -7.21 -14.00
N GLY A 162 6.33 -6.20 -14.34
CA GLY A 162 5.83 -4.83 -14.57
C GLY A 162 4.93 -4.30 -13.46
N MET A 163 3.77 -3.74 -13.82
CA MET A 163 2.79 -3.21 -12.86
C MET A 163 2.29 -4.26 -11.88
N LYS A 164 2.14 -5.52 -12.29
CA LYS A 164 1.70 -6.59 -11.40
C LYS A 164 2.69 -6.83 -10.27
N ASP A 165 3.98 -6.85 -10.58
CA ASP A 165 5.02 -7.05 -9.59
C ASP A 165 5.11 -5.84 -8.64
N PHE A 166 5.02 -4.63 -9.18
CA PHE A 166 4.97 -3.40 -8.40
C PHE A 166 3.80 -3.41 -7.40
N LEU A 167 2.58 -3.69 -7.85
CA LEU A 167 1.39 -3.71 -7.01
C LEU A 167 1.47 -4.79 -5.93
N THR A 168 1.87 -6.01 -6.31
CA THR A 168 1.99 -7.13 -5.38
C THR A 168 3.07 -6.90 -4.33
N TYR A 169 4.22 -6.37 -4.76
CA TYR A 169 5.29 -6.01 -3.84
C TYR A 169 4.86 -4.90 -2.87
N THR A 170 4.25 -3.84 -3.38
CA THR A 170 3.77 -2.73 -2.55
C THR A 170 2.77 -3.20 -1.51
N ALA A 171 1.83 -4.08 -1.87
CA ALA A 171 0.90 -4.68 -0.91
C ALA A 171 1.63 -5.44 0.20
N ARG A 172 2.62 -6.26 -0.14
CA ARG A 172 3.43 -6.99 0.84
C ARG A 172 4.22 -6.05 1.74
N TRP A 173 4.86 -5.06 1.14
CA TRP A 173 5.56 -4.01 1.89
C TRP A 173 4.64 -3.28 2.86
N GLU A 174 3.39 -2.95 2.46
CA GLU A 174 2.41 -2.32 3.34
C GLU A 174 1.98 -3.24 4.49
N GLN A 175 1.75 -4.54 4.23
CA GLN A 175 1.45 -5.53 5.27
C GLN A 175 2.54 -5.57 6.35
N GLU A 176 3.79 -5.64 5.94
CA GLU A 176 4.94 -5.73 6.83
C GLU A 176 5.20 -4.40 7.56
N THR A 177 5.14 -3.28 6.83
CA THR A 177 5.45 -1.95 7.38
C THR A 177 4.38 -1.45 8.33
N ALA A 178 3.08 -1.64 8.01
CA ALA A 178 2.00 -1.27 8.90
C ALA A 178 2.05 -2.03 10.23
N LEU A 179 2.42 -3.31 10.19
CA LEU A 179 2.59 -4.12 11.39
C LEU A 179 3.83 -3.65 12.21
N ARG A 180 4.95 -3.40 11.54
CA ARG A 180 6.19 -2.87 12.16
C ARG A 180 5.95 -1.52 12.84
N LEU A 181 5.16 -0.65 12.22
CA LEU A 181 4.87 0.71 12.70
C LEU A 181 3.56 0.81 13.53
N LEU A 182 2.98 -0.33 13.91
CA LEU A 182 1.71 -0.37 14.66
C LEU A 182 1.73 0.56 15.88
N HIS A 183 2.81 0.57 16.65
CA HIS A 183 2.97 1.39 17.85
C HIS A 183 2.92 2.91 17.53
N ARG A 184 3.45 3.34 16.37
CA ARG A 184 3.47 4.75 15.96
C ARG A 184 2.05 5.30 15.72
N TYR A 185 1.14 4.46 15.21
CA TYR A 185 -0.21 4.88 14.82
C TYR A 185 -1.31 4.48 15.80
N ARG A 186 -1.00 3.64 16.79
CA ARG A 186 -1.97 3.13 17.76
C ARG A 186 -2.38 4.20 18.76
N ASP A 187 -1.43 4.95 19.27
CA ASP A 187 -1.57 5.83 20.44
C ASP A 187 -1.76 7.31 20.08
N VAL A 188 -1.87 7.65 18.82
CA VAL A 188 -2.17 9.03 18.37
C VAL A 188 -3.67 9.27 18.55
N LYS A 189 -4.01 9.99 19.63
CA LYS A 189 -5.38 10.49 19.91
C LYS A 189 -5.77 11.60 18.94
#